data_4bc3114b5b89408a69c17549be10489e
#
_entry.id   4bc3114b5b89408a69c17549be10489e
#
_cell.length_a   1.000
_cell.length_b   1.000
_cell.length_c   1.000
_cell.angle_alpha   90.00
_cell.angle_beta   90.00
_cell.angle_gamma   90.00
#
_symmetry.space_group_name_H-M   'P 1'
#
loop_
_entity.id
_entity.type
_entity.pdbx_description
1 polymer ?
#
loop_
_entity_poly.entity_id
_entity_poly.type
_entity_poly.pdbx_seq_one_letter_code
_entity_poly.pdbx_strand_id
1 'polypeptide(L)'
;MIGVLFFASLVMAGFTSLVSVLEVVISAVRDKFETSRVRATLVVTIPCALISLIGFSTTSGIYVLDIVDHFINRFGILLVAVVSMVVIAWGVRALPRLRDHLNRDGSVPVRGWWIALVSVVTPLALAFILVRELLAVIEEPYGGYPQWMLVVFGWLAAALVAVAGFAIARVPWRPETSLDVGDRPENDTTARSQP
;
A
#
# COMPACT_ATOMS: atom_id res chain seq x y z
N MET A 1 11.53 2.58 37.58
CA MET A 1 11.74 1.34 36.82
C MET A 1 10.62 1.05 35.81
N ILE A 2 9.35 1.06 36.22
CA ILE A 2 8.20 0.74 35.33
C ILE A 2 8.15 1.67 34.12
N GLY A 3 8.34 2.98 34.25
CA GLY A 3 8.35 3.91 33.13
C GLY A 3 9.46 3.65 32.12
N VAL A 4 10.66 3.27 32.56
CA VAL A 4 11.76 2.93 31.64
C VAL A 4 11.43 1.68 30.81
N LEU A 5 10.88 0.65 31.47
CA LEU A 5 10.46 -0.57 30.78
C LEU A 5 9.32 -0.30 29.79
N PHE A 6 8.37 0.54 30.14
CA PHE A 6 7.28 0.94 29.26
C PHE A 6 7.80 1.66 28.01
N PHE A 7 8.62 2.70 28.18
CA PHE A 7 9.17 3.43 27.05
C PHE A 7 10.13 2.57 26.19
N ALA A 8 10.93 1.71 26.82
CA ALA A 8 11.80 0.78 26.10
C ALA A 8 10.97 -0.19 25.24
N SER A 9 9.90 -0.76 25.77
CA SER A 9 9.02 -1.64 25.02
C SER A 9 8.32 -0.92 23.87
N LEU A 10 7.91 0.34 24.05
CA LEU A 10 7.31 1.17 23.02
C LEU A 10 8.30 1.45 21.87
N VAL A 11 9.54 1.80 22.20
CA VAL A 11 10.60 2.02 21.21
C VAL A 11 10.89 0.74 20.43
N MET A 12 11.01 -0.40 21.12
CA MET A 12 11.24 -1.69 20.45
C MET A 12 10.09 -2.08 19.54
N ALA A 13 8.85 -1.89 19.98
CA ALA A 13 7.66 -2.14 19.16
C ALA A 13 7.63 -1.24 17.92
N GLY A 14 7.91 0.05 18.07
CA GLY A 14 7.99 1.00 16.95
C GLY A 14 9.10 0.65 15.97
N PHE A 15 10.27 0.26 16.48
CA PHE A 15 11.40 -0.14 15.64
C PHE A 15 11.11 -1.41 14.83
N THR A 16 10.55 -2.44 15.45
CA THR A 16 10.18 -3.69 14.75
C THR A 16 9.11 -3.45 13.69
N SER A 17 8.12 -2.61 13.99
CA SER A 17 7.10 -2.22 13.02
C SER A 17 7.69 -1.46 11.83
N LEU A 18 8.58 -0.50 12.08
CA LEU A 18 9.27 0.26 11.03
C LEU A 18 10.08 -0.65 10.09
N VAL A 19 10.85 -1.58 10.67
CA VAL A 19 11.63 -2.55 9.88
C VAL A 19 10.72 -3.40 9.00
N SER A 20 9.61 -3.88 9.54
CA SER A 20 8.65 -4.70 8.79
C SER A 20 8.03 -3.94 7.61
N VAL A 21 7.62 -2.69 7.81
CA VAL A 21 7.08 -1.84 6.74
C VAL A 21 8.11 -1.56 5.66
N LEU A 22 9.36 -1.22 6.07
CA LEU A 22 10.44 -0.99 5.12
C LEU A 22 10.77 -2.25 4.29
N GLU A 23 10.79 -3.44 4.91
CA GLU A 23 11.07 -4.70 4.21
C GLU A 23 10.05 -4.99 3.12
N VAL A 24 8.77 -4.68 3.33
CA VAL A 24 7.72 -4.82 2.29
C VAL A 24 8.04 -3.95 1.07
N VAL A 25 8.40 -2.68 1.31
CA VAL A 25 8.74 -1.75 0.23
C VAL A 25 10.03 -2.15 -0.48
N ILE A 26 11.06 -2.55 0.29
CA ILE A 26 12.35 -3.03 -0.24
C ILE A 26 12.13 -4.27 -1.12
N SER A 27 11.32 -5.22 -0.67
CA SER A 27 10.99 -6.41 -1.45
C SER A 27 10.27 -6.07 -2.75
N ALA A 28 9.29 -5.17 -2.70
CA ALA A 28 8.57 -4.72 -3.89
C ALA A 28 9.49 -4.04 -4.91
N VAL A 29 10.42 -3.19 -4.45
CA VAL A 29 11.42 -2.54 -5.30
C VAL A 29 12.39 -3.57 -5.90
N ARG A 30 12.86 -4.51 -5.09
CA ARG A 30 13.77 -5.57 -5.54
C ARG A 30 13.12 -6.43 -6.62
N ASP A 31 11.89 -6.85 -6.41
CA ASP A 31 11.17 -7.74 -7.32
C ASP A 31 10.80 -7.03 -8.64
N LYS A 32 10.57 -5.72 -8.57
CA LYS A 32 10.22 -4.93 -9.76
C LYS A 32 11.43 -4.52 -10.59
N PHE A 33 12.53 -4.10 -9.95
CA PHE A 33 13.70 -3.49 -10.63
C PHE A 33 14.91 -4.42 -10.75
N GLU A 34 14.79 -5.70 -10.42
CA GLU A 34 15.87 -6.71 -10.51
C GLU A 34 17.16 -6.29 -9.79
N THR A 35 17.02 -5.57 -8.71
CA THR A 35 18.19 -5.03 -8.01
C THR A 35 18.62 -5.91 -6.83
N SER A 36 19.87 -5.82 -6.44
CA SER A 36 20.34 -6.54 -5.26
C SER A 36 19.68 -6.00 -3.99
N ARG A 37 19.53 -6.85 -2.98
CA ARG A 37 18.91 -6.48 -1.68
C ARG A 37 19.55 -5.22 -1.09
N VAL A 38 20.88 -5.11 -1.14
CA VAL A 38 21.60 -3.95 -0.61
C VAL A 38 21.24 -2.67 -1.36
N ARG A 39 21.19 -2.71 -2.69
CA ARG A 39 20.81 -1.54 -3.50
C ARG A 39 19.36 -1.14 -3.25
N ALA A 40 18.44 -2.10 -3.22
CA ALA A 40 17.02 -1.82 -2.92
C ALA A 40 16.88 -1.17 -1.53
N THR A 41 17.58 -1.70 -0.51
CA THR A 41 17.58 -1.13 0.83
C THR A 41 18.08 0.31 0.82
N LEU A 42 19.20 0.61 0.17
CA LEU A 42 19.75 1.96 0.12
C LEU A 42 18.81 2.93 -0.62
N VAL A 43 18.27 2.51 -1.76
CA VAL A 43 17.35 3.33 -2.57
C VAL A 43 16.05 3.66 -1.84
N VAL A 44 15.56 2.78 -0.98
CA VAL A 44 14.35 3.01 -0.19
C VAL A 44 14.69 3.77 1.09
N THR A 45 15.68 3.31 1.86
CA THR A 45 15.93 3.81 3.22
C THR A 45 16.54 5.21 3.22
N ILE A 46 17.46 5.52 2.29
CA ILE A 46 18.12 6.83 2.27
C ILE A 46 17.12 7.98 1.99
N PRO A 47 16.27 7.93 0.96
CA PRO A 47 15.26 8.98 0.75
C PRO A 47 14.28 9.08 1.91
N CYS A 48 13.80 7.95 2.46
CA CYS A 48 12.92 7.96 3.62
C CYS A 48 13.57 8.62 4.83
N ALA A 49 14.85 8.33 5.12
CA ALA A 49 15.59 8.93 6.21
C ALA A 49 15.80 10.44 6.00
N LEU A 50 16.14 10.87 4.78
CA LEU A 50 16.32 12.27 4.45
C LEU A 50 15.00 13.06 4.58
N ILE A 51 13.90 12.53 4.04
CA ILE A 51 12.57 13.14 4.16
C ILE A 51 12.16 13.24 5.62
N SER A 52 12.38 12.18 6.40
CA SER A 52 12.09 12.16 7.82
C SER A 52 12.93 13.18 8.60
N LEU A 53 14.23 13.26 8.31
CA LEU A 53 15.14 14.20 8.97
C LEU A 53 14.79 15.65 8.64
N ILE A 54 14.48 15.98 7.39
CA ILE A 54 14.13 17.34 6.98
C ILE A 54 12.73 17.72 7.44
N GLY A 55 11.76 16.81 7.30
CA GLY A 55 10.34 17.08 7.58
C GLY A 55 10.01 17.11 9.07
N PHE A 56 10.57 16.19 9.86
CA PHE A 56 10.12 15.97 11.23
C PHE A 56 11.10 16.41 12.33
N SER A 57 12.34 16.82 12.02
CA SER A 57 13.32 17.25 13.02
C SER A 57 13.15 18.70 13.49
N THR A 58 12.19 19.42 12.92
CA THR A 58 11.86 20.80 13.31
C THR A 58 10.83 20.86 14.42
N THR A 59 10.74 21.98 15.12
CA THR A 59 9.71 22.22 16.16
C THR A 59 8.28 22.07 15.61
N SER A 60 8.09 22.32 14.31
CA SER A 60 6.82 22.13 13.60
C SER A 60 6.61 20.70 13.09
N GLY A 61 7.58 19.81 13.27
CA GLY A 61 7.56 18.45 12.72
C GLY A 61 6.36 17.62 13.18
N ILE A 62 5.90 17.82 14.42
CA ILE A 62 4.74 17.12 14.97
C ILE A 62 3.45 17.51 14.22
N TYR A 63 3.30 18.78 13.85
CA TYR A 63 2.14 19.26 13.07
C TYR A 63 2.18 18.75 11.64
N VAL A 64 3.36 18.71 11.04
CA VAL A 64 3.56 18.13 9.69
C VAL A 64 3.23 16.64 9.71
N LEU A 65 3.69 15.90 10.73
CA LEU A 65 3.39 14.48 10.90
C LEU A 65 1.87 14.26 11.01
N ASP A 66 1.19 15.04 11.86
CA ASP A 66 -0.26 14.95 12.07
C ASP A 66 -1.04 15.18 10.77
N ILE A 67 -0.68 16.21 10.01
CA ILE A 67 -1.31 16.50 8.70
C ILE A 67 -1.06 15.37 7.71
N VAL A 68 0.19 14.94 7.54
CA VAL A 68 0.55 13.87 6.61
C VAL A 68 -0.15 12.57 6.96
N ASP A 69 -0.14 12.20 8.24
CA ASP A 69 -0.81 10.99 8.75
C ASP A 69 -2.31 11.03 8.47
N HIS A 70 -2.96 12.15 8.77
CA HIS A 70 -4.38 12.34 8.50
C HIS A 70 -4.72 12.15 7.01
N PHE A 71 -4.00 12.83 6.11
CA PHE A 71 -4.29 12.79 4.67
C PHE A 71 -3.96 11.43 4.05
N ILE A 72 -2.86 10.81 4.44
CA ILE A 72 -2.49 9.48 3.91
C ILE A 72 -3.46 8.40 4.39
N ASN A 73 -3.84 8.41 5.67
CA ASN A 73 -4.78 7.43 6.20
C ASN A 73 -6.19 7.62 5.66
N ARG A 74 -6.68 8.85 5.62
CA ARG A 74 -8.05 9.13 5.20
C ARG A 74 -8.26 9.12 3.68
N PHE A 75 -7.33 9.66 2.92
CA PHE A 75 -7.46 9.73 1.46
C PHE A 75 -6.59 8.72 0.74
N GLY A 76 -5.33 8.57 1.13
CA GLY A 76 -4.38 7.68 0.46
C GLY A 76 -4.80 6.22 0.50
N ILE A 77 -5.07 5.70 1.69
CA ILE A 77 -5.45 4.28 1.87
C ILE A 77 -6.82 4.00 1.24
N LEU A 78 -7.81 4.88 1.46
CA LEU A 78 -9.13 4.72 0.86
C LEU A 78 -9.09 4.75 -0.66
N LEU A 79 -8.34 5.69 -1.24
CA LEU A 79 -8.18 5.79 -2.70
C LEU A 79 -7.55 4.53 -3.27
N VAL A 80 -6.44 4.06 -2.68
CA VAL A 80 -5.78 2.83 -3.10
C VAL A 80 -6.72 1.63 -2.98
N ALA A 81 -7.49 1.53 -1.91
CA ALA A 81 -8.46 0.45 -1.71
C ALA A 81 -9.54 0.46 -2.79
N VAL A 82 -10.15 1.63 -3.09
CA VAL A 82 -11.16 1.78 -4.15
C VAL A 82 -10.56 1.39 -5.51
N VAL A 83 -9.40 1.95 -5.87
CA VAL A 83 -8.74 1.69 -7.16
C VAL A 83 -8.38 0.20 -7.28
N SER A 84 -7.82 -0.41 -6.25
CA SER A 84 -7.46 -1.83 -6.25
C SER A 84 -8.69 -2.72 -6.44
N MET A 85 -9.79 -2.44 -5.74
CA MET A 85 -11.05 -3.18 -5.87
C MET A 85 -11.62 -3.06 -7.28
N VAL A 86 -11.65 -1.85 -7.84
CA VAL A 86 -12.14 -1.61 -9.20
C VAL A 86 -11.28 -2.33 -10.23
N VAL A 87 -9.95 -2.24 -10.12
CA VAL A 87 -9.02 -2.91 -11.05
C VAL A 87 -9.16 -4.42 -10.97
N ILE A 88 -9.21 -5.01 -9.77
CA ILE A 88 -9.31 -6.47 -9.59
C ILE A 88 -10.68 -6.98 -10.07
N ALA A 89 -11.76 -6.26 -9.74
CA ALA A 89 -13.11 -6.71 -10.06
C ALA A 89 -13.46 -6.52 -11.56
N TRP A 90 -13.13 -5.36 -12.11
CA TRP A 90 -13.64 -4.91 -13.42
C TRP A 90 -12.54 -4.87 -14.48
N GLY A 91 -11.31 -4.52 -14.11
CA GLY A 91 -10.16 -4.47 -15.02
C GLY A 91 -9.65 -5.86 -15.35
N VAL A 92 -9.14 -6.57 -14.36
CA VAL A 92 -8.54 -7.91 -14.52
C VAL A 92 -9.59 -9.02 -14.50
N ARG A 93 -10.78 -8.76 -13.96
CA ARG A 93 -11.87 -9.74 -13.78
C ARG A 93 -11.40 -11.01 -13.06
N ALA A 94 -10.55 -10.84 -12.05
CA ALA A 94 -9.92 -11.96 -11.32
C ALA A 94 -10.84 -12.62 -10.29
N LEU A 95 -11.98 -12.03 -9.94
CA LEU A 95 -12.87 -12.53 -8.88
C LEU A 95 -13.37 -13.97 -9.07
N PRO A 96 -13.72 -14.44 -10.29
CA PRO A 96 -14.11 -15.84 -10.48
C PRO A 96 -12.97 -16.81 -10.17
N ARG A 97 -11.73 -16.50 -10.63
CA ARG A 97 -10.53 -17.31 -10.32
C ARG A 97 -10.24 -17.33 -8.82
N LEU A 98 -10.36 -16.18 -8.18
CA LEU A 98 -10.16 -16.04 -6.73
C LEU A 98 -11.19 -16.87 -5.93
N ARG A 99 -12.47 -16.79 -6.33
CA ARG A 99 -13.54 -17.63 -5.75
C ARG A 99 -13.24 -19.12 -5.88
N ASP A 100 -12.83 -19.56 -7.07
CA ASP A 100 -12.57 -20.96 -7.34
C ASP A 100 -11.35 -21.46 -6.53
N HIS A 101 -10.34 -20.59 -6.34
CA HIS A 101 -9.20 -20.87 -5.47
C HIS A 101 -9.62 -20.96 -4.00
N LEU A 102 -10.43 -20.03 -3.51
CA LEU A 102 -10.94 -20.04 -2.14
C LEU A 102 -11.81 -21.27 -1.84
N ASN A 103 -12.55 -21.76 -2.84
CA ASN A 103 -13.41 -22.95 -2.68
C ASN A 103 -12.63 -24.28 -2.76
N ARG A 104 -11.38 -24.26 -3.21
CA ARG A 104 -10.56 -25.47 -3.36
C ARG A 104 -10.18 -26.06 -1.99
N ASP A 105 -9.83 -25.19 -1.03
CA ASP A 105 -9.36 -25.59 0.30
C ASP A 105 -10.21 -25.02 1.44
N GLY A 106 -11.26 -24.25 1.11
CA GLY A 106 -12.10 -23.56 2.09
C GLY A 106 -13.24 -24.43 2.63
N SER A 107 -13.41 -24.44 3.94
CA SER A 107 -14.52 -25.15 4.62
C SER A 107 -15.91 -24.52 4.35
N VAL A 108 -15.95 -23.27 3.90
CA VAL A 108 -17.19 -22.54 3.60
C VAL A 108 -17.26 -22.23 2.12
N PRO A 109 -18.27 -22.72 1.36
CA PRO A 109 -18.38 -22.47 -0.06
C PRO A 109 -18.72 -21.00 -0.35
N VAL A 110 -17.83 -20.34 -1.08
CA VAL A 110 -17.98 -18.96 -1.54
C VAL A 110 -18.75 -18.96 -2.86
N ARG A 111 -19.98 -18.42 -2.86
CA ARG A 111 -20.87 -18.42 -4.01
C ARG A 111 -20.87 -17.04 -4.73
N GLY A 112 -21.74 -16.88 -5.73
CA GLY A 112 -21.85 -15.63 -6.51
C GLY A 112 -22.17 -14.38 -5.70
N TRP A 113 -22.82 -14.50 -4.53
CA TRP A 113 -23.08 -13.38 -3.64
C TRP A 113 -21.79 -12.68 -3.16
N TRP A 114 -20.73 -13.46 -2.94
CA TRP A 114 -19.42 -12.91 -2.56
C TRP A 114 -18.82 -12.05 -3.68
N ILE A 115 -18.93 -12.51 -4.94
CA ILE A 115 -18.47 -11.73 -6.09
C ILE A 115 -19.25 -10.40 -6.15
N ALA A 116 -20.57 -10.43 -6.01
CA ALA A 116 -21.40 -9.22 -6.00
C ALA A 116 -21.03 -8.26 -4.86
N LEU A 117 -20.77 -8.81 -3.66
CA LEU A 117 -20.34 -8.03 -2.50
C LEU A 117 -19.00 -7.34 -2.74
N VAL A 118 -18.01 -8.07 -3.22
CA VAL A 118 -16.64 -7.56 -3.45
C VAL A 118 -16.57 -6.66 -4.68
N SER A 119 -17.34 -6.93 -5.74
CA SER A 119 -17.29 -6.15 -6.98
C SER A 119 -18.13 -4.89 -6.97
N VAL A 120 -19.20 -4.84 -6.16
CA VAL A 120 -20.15 -3.73 -6.18
C VAL A 120 -20.26 -3.07 -4.81
N VAL A 121 -20.64 -3.83 -3.79
CA VAL A 121 -20.96 -3.26 -2.47
C VAL A 121 -19.72 -2.64 -1.83
N THR A 122 -18.59 -3.36 -1.82
CA THR A 122 -17.36 -2.87 -1.19
C THR A 122 -16.80 -1.61 -1.87
N PRO A 123 -16.60 -1.56 -3.20
CA PRO A 123 -16.11 -0.34 -3.84
C PRO A 123 -17.10 0.83 -3.73
N LEU A 124 -18.41 0.60 -3.77
CA LEU A 124 -19.39 1.66 -3.57
C LEU A 124 -19.36 2.21 -2.14
N ALA A 125 -19.27 1.34 -1.14
CA ALA A 125 -19.17 1.77 0.26
C ALA A 125 -17.88 2.57 0.51
N LEU A 126 -16.74 2.10 0.00
CA LEU A 126 -15.46 2.81 0.11
C LEU A 126 -15.49 4.14 -0.65
N ALA A 127 -16.05 4.18 -1.86
CA ALA A 127 -16.20 5.41 -2.63
C ALA A 127 -17.13 6.41 -1.91
N PHE A 128 -18.22 5.94 -1.31
CA PHE A 128 -19.10 6.78 -0.51
C PHE A 128 -18.38 7.40 0.69
N ILE A 129 -17.58 6.59 1.42
CA ILE A 129 -16.78 7.10 2.54
C ILE A 129 -15.77 8.12 2.03
N LEU A 130 -15.05 7.84 0.93
CA LEU A 130 -14.08 8.75 0.34
C LEU A 130 -14.69 10.09 -0.04
N VAL A 131 -15.87 10.08 -0.67
CA VAL A 131 -16.60 11.32 -1.04
C VAL A 131 -17.05 12.09 0.22
N ARG A 132 -17.54 11.39 1.23
CA ARG A 132 -17.93 12.01 2.50
C ARG A 132 -16.74 12.68 3.20
N GLU A 133 -15.60 12.02 3.25
CA GLU A 133 -14.36 12.59 3.82
C GLU A 133 -13.88 13.81 3.02
N LEU A 134 -13.97 13.74 1.68
CA LEU A 134 -13.60 14.86 0.81
C LEU A 134 -14.48 16.08 1.07
N LEU A 135 -15.80 15.90 1.15
CA LEU A 135 -16.73 16.98 1.45
C LEU A 135 -16.49 17.56 2.85
N ALA A 136 -16.25 16.72 3.84
CA ALA A 136 -16.01 17.16 5.21
C ALA A 136 -14.76 18.07 5.32
N VAL A 137 -13.67 17.73 4.63
CA VAL A 137 -12.43 18.55 4.65
C VAL A 137 -12.59 19.87 3.90
N ILE A 138 -13.50 19.92 2.91
CA ILE A 138 -13.81 21.18 2.19
C ILE A 138 -14.65 22.10 3.07
N GLU A 139 -15.60 21.54 3.83
CA GLU A 139 -16.48 22.30 4.71
C GLU A 139 -15.76 22.81 5.96
N GLU A 140 -14.93 21.98 6.55
CA GLU A 140 -14.17 22.29 7.77
C GLU A 140 -12.71 21.88 7.63
N PRO A 141 -11.77 22.86 7.53
CA PRO A 141 -10.34 22.56 7.40
C PRO A 141 -9.83 21.79 8.63
N TYR A 142 -9.09 20.71 8.38
CA TYR A 142 -8.58 19.81 9.40
C TYR A 142 -7.73 20.54 10.46
N GLY A 143 -8.05 20.30 11.74
CA GLY A 143 -7.20 20.66 12.88
C GLY A 143 -7.00 22.16 13.12
N GLY A 144 -7.72 23.05 12.40
CA GLY A 144 -7.51 24.49 12.49
C GLY A 144 -6.16 24.97 11.94
N TYR A 145 -5.46 24.11 11.21
CA TYR A 145 -4.17 24.46 10.59
C TYR A 145 -4.32 25.48 9.45
N PRO A 146 -3.30 26.33 9.23
CA PRO A 146 -3.29 27.23 8.09
C PRO A 146 -3.48 26.48 6.76
N GLN A 147 -4.29 27.02 5.86
CA GLN A 147 -4.62 26.34 4.59
C GLN A 147 -3.39 25.97 3.76
N TRP A 148 -2.34 26.81 3.77
CA TRP A 148 -1.11 26.49 3.04
C TRP A 148 -0.42 25.20 3.53
N MET A 149 -0.48 24.91 4.85
CA MET A 149 0.06 23.68 5.41
C MET A 149 -0.74 22.47 4.93
N LEU A 150 -2.06 22.55 4.96
CA LEU A 150 -2.95 21.48 4.46
C LEU A 150 -2.75 21.22 2.97
N VAL A 151 -2.53 22.27 2.18
CA VAL A 151 -2.26 22.13 0.74
C VAL A 151 -0.90 21.47 0.50
N VAL A 152 0.16 21.94 1.17
CA VAL A 152 1.53 21.45 0.91
C VAL A 152 1.76 20.08 1.51
N PHE A 153 1.44 19.87 2.77
CA PHE A 153 1.73 18.62 3.48
C PHE A 153 0.60 17.59 3.39
N GLY A 154 -0.62 18.02 3.11
CA GLY A 154 -1.76 17.13 2.91
C GLY A 154 -1.95 16.78 1.43
N TRP A 155 -2.54 17.70 0.67
CA TRP A 155 -2.95 17.44 -0.71
C TRP A 155 -1.80 17.18 -1.67
N LEU A 156 -0.73 17.99 -1.60
CA LEU A 156 0.43 17.81 -2.49
C LEU A 156 1.17 16.50 -2.15
N ALA A 157 1.33 16.17 -0.86
CA ALA A 157 1.94 14.92 -0.44
C ALA A 157 1.13 13.70 -0.92
N ALA A 158 -0.21 13.71 -0.75
CA ALA A 158 -1.09 12.66 -1.23
C ALA A 158 -1.05 12.53 -2.77
N ALA A 159 -1.05 13.65 -3.48
CA ALA A 159 -0.93 13.68 -4.94
C ALA A 159 0.43 13.14 -5.42
N LEU A 160 1.54 13.48 -4.77
CA LEU A 160 2.87 12.97 -5.08
C LEU A 160 2.94 11.44 -4.93
N VAL A 161 2.38 10.91 -3.85
CA VAL A 161 2.34 9.45 -3.63
C VAL A 161 1.51 8.76 -4.72
N ALA A 162 0.36 9.32 -5.08
CA ALA A 162 -0.49 8.78 -6.15
C ALA A 162 0.21 8.81 -7.52
N VAL A 163 0.86 9.94 -7.86
CA VAL A 163 1.62 10.09 -9.12
C VAL A 163 2.82 9.16 -9.16
N ALA A 164 3.57 9.05 -8.07
CA ALA A 164 4.70 8.12 -7.96
C ALA A 164 4.24 6.66 -8.10
N GLY A 165 3.16 6.28 -7.46
CA GLY A 165 2.55 4.95 -7.60
C GLY A 165 2.14 4.65 -9.04
N PHE A 166 1.51 5.60 -9.72
CA PHE A 166 1.12 5.47 -11.12
C PHE A 166 2.32 5.41 -12.08
N ALA A 167 3.36 6.23 -11.84
CA ALA A 167 4.58 6.19 -12.62
C ALA A 167 5.30 4.83 -12.47
N ILE A 168 5.40 4.34 -11.25
CA ILE A 168 5.99 3.03 -10.96
C ILE A 168 5.13 1.92 -11.58
N ALA A 169 3.80 2.02 -11.58
CA ALA A 169 2.92 1.02 -12.17
C ALA A 169 3.14 0.83 -13.68
N ARG A 170 3.59 1.86 -14.39
CA ARG A 170 3.90 1.80 -15.83
C ARG A 170 5.20 1.06 -16.16
N VAL A 171 6.09 0.86 -15.20
CA VAL A 171 7.29 0.05 -15.40
C VAL A 171 6.87 -1.42 -15.49
N PRO A 172 7.26 -2.16 -16.56
CA PRO A 172 6.87 -3.56 -16.72
C PRO A 172 7.42 -4.42 -15.58
N TRP A 173 6.62 -5.41 -15.18
CA TRP A 173 7.04 -6.43 -14.23
C TRP A 173 7.93 -7.47 -14.92
N ARG A 174 8.69 -8.22 -14.13
CA ARG A 174 9.48 -9.34 -14.63
C ARG A 174 8.60 -10.37 -15.35
N PRO A 175 9.08 -10.99 -16.42
CA PRO A 175 8.39 -12.12 -17.07
C PRO A 175 8.14 -13.28 -16.10
N GLU A 176 9.04 -13.48 -15.13
CA GLU A 176 8.96 -14.56 -14.13
C GLU A 176 7.87 -14.33 -13.07
N THR A 177 7.48 -13.06 -12.84
CA THR A 177 6.37 -12.67 -11.95
C THR A 177 5.06 -12.44 -12.70
N SER A 178 5.02 -12.70 -14.02
CA SER A 178 3.78 -12.65 -14.79
C SER A 178 2.81 -13.72 -14.32
N LEU A 179 1.52 -13.39 -14.29
CA LEU A 179 0.45 -14.32 -13.87
C LEU A 179 0.29 -15.52 -14.82
N ASP A 180 0.99 -15.53 -15.98
CA ASP A 180 1.03 -16.60 -16.96
C ASP A 180 1.93 -17.78 -16.58
N VAL A 181 2.62 -17.74 -15.44
CA VAL A 181 3.43 -18.86 -14.94
C VAL A 181 2.58 -20.13 -14.68
N GLY A 182 1.27 -19.99 -14.53
CA GLY A 182 0.34 -21.12 -14.38
C GLY A 182 0.10 -21.98 -15.63
N ASP A 183 0.42 -21.47 -16.82
CA ASP A 183 0.21 -22.17 -18.08
C ASP A 183 1.51 -22.80 -18.67
N ARG A 184 2.60 -22.84 -17.92
CA ARG A 184 3.78 -23.62 -18.35
C ARG A 184 3.40 -25.11 -18.32
N PRO A 185 3.51 -25.82 -19.46
CA PRO A 185 3.28 -27.26 -19.46
C PRO A 185 4.29 -27.91 -18.52
N GLU A 186 3.79 -28.79 -17.68
CA GLU A 186 4.48 -29.59 -16.64
C GLU A 186 5.68 -30.40 -17.17
N ASN A 187 5.96 -30.34 -18.48
CA ASN A 187 7.02 -31.11 -19.16
C ASN A 187 8.45 -30.59 -18.96
N ASP A 188 8.65 -29.43 -18.29
CA ASP A 188 10.03 -28.90 -18.13
C ASP A 188 10.73 -29.39 -16.84
N THR A 189 9.99 -30.07 -15.96
CA THR A 189 10.55 -30.65 -14.73
C THR A 189 11.26 -31.99 -14.96
N THR A 190 10.98 -32.68 -16.06
CA THR A 190 11.61 -33.97 -16.39
C THR A 190 12.96 -33.83 -17.12
N ALA A 191 13.26 -32.66 -17.68
CA ALA A 191 14.53 -32.43 -18.38
C ALA A 191 15.73 -32.12 -17.45
N ARG A 192 15.48 -31.82 -16.18
CA ARG A 192 16.54 -31.50 -15.19
C ARG A 192 16.96 -32.65 -14.28
N SER A 193 16.39 -33.84 -14.44
CA SER A 193 16.68 -35.02 -13.61
C SER A 193 17.43 -36.13 -14.36
N GLN A 194 18.18 -35.81 -15.42
CA GLN A 194 19.15 -36.78 -15.99
C GLN A 194 20.56 -36.37 -15.56
N PRO A 195 21.33 -37.33 -14.99
CA PRO A 195 22.66 -37.13 -14.46
C PRO A 195 23.72 -36.89 -15.51
#